data_298d9c57b40ba189a9d0d1895921bf1c
#
_entry.id   298d9c57b40ba189a9d0d1895921bf1c
#
_cell.length_a   1.000
_cell.length_b   1.000
_cell.length_c   1.000
_cell.angle_alpha   90.00
_cell.angle_beta   90.00
_cell.angle_gamma   90.00
#
_symmetry.space_group_name_H-M   'P 1'
#
loop_
_entity.id
_entity.type
_entity.pdbx_description
1 polymer ?
#
loop_
_entity_poly.entity_id
_entity_poly.type
_entity_poly.pdbx_seq_one_letter_code
_entity_poly.pdbx_strand_id
1 'polypeptide(L)'
;MVSTKTQIAGFEFDNCLMNAAGVACMTTEELEEVKNSAAGTFVTKTATLEFRAGNPEPRYQDVPLGSINSMGLPNQGLDYYLNYLLELQETDPDRTFFLSLVGMSPEETHTILKKVQDSDFKGLTELNLSCPNVPGKPQIAYDFDTTDRILSEVFAYFTKPLGIKLPPYFDIVHFDQAAAIFNKYPLKFVNCVNSIGNGLYIEDESVVIRPKNGFGGIGGEYIKPTALANVHAFYQRLNPEIQIVGTGGVLTGRDAFEHILCGQGLKSPHLG
;
A
#
# COMPACT_ATOMS: atom_id res chain seq x y z
N MET A 1 -14.06 -19.74 -19.27
CA MET A 1 -13.87 -18.37 -18.75
C MET A 1 -12.67 -18.40 -17.83
N VAL A 2 -11.80 -17.41 -17.90
CA VAL A 2 -10.69 -17.26 -16.95
C VAL A 2 -11.26 -16.77 -15.63
N SER A 3 -10.89 -17.39 -14.50
CA SER A 3 -11.32 -16.94 -13.17
C SER A 3 -10.54 -15.69 -12.77
N THR A 4 -11.22 -14.68 -12.23
CA THR A 4 -10.62 -13.51 -11.60
C THR A 4 -10.48 -13.66 -10.09
N LYS A 5 -10.94 -14.80 -9.54
CA LYS A 5 -10.83 -15.10 -8.10
C LYS A 5 -9.38 -15.19 -7.66
N THR A 6 -9.13 -14.70 -6.47
CA THR A 6 -7.80 -14.73 -5.84
C THR A 6 -7.92 -14.99 -4.34
N GLN A 7 -6.79 -15.23 -3.68
CA GLN A 7 -6.72 -15.47 -2.25
C GLN A 7 -5.54 -14.72 -1.64
N ILE A 8 -5.72 -14.09 -0.49
CA ILE A 8 -4.64 -13.48 0.31
C ILE A 8 -4.84 -13.85 1.77
N ALA A 9 -3.80 -14.37 2.40
CA ALA A 9 -3.79 -14.76 3.82
C ALA A 9 -4.91 -15.73 4.24
N GLY A 10 -5.37 -16.56 3.32
CA GLY A 10 -6.49 -17.49 3.54
C GLY A 10 -7.88 -16.90 3.25
N PHE A 11 -7.99 -15.61 2.98
CA PHE A 11 -9.24 -14.98 2.55
C PHE A 11 -9.41 -15.07 1.04
N GLU A 12 -10.60 -15.46 0.60
CA GLU A 12 -10.95 -15.55 -0.82
C GLU A 12 -11.59 -14.23 -1.30
N PHE A 13 -11.28 -13.85 -2.52
CA PHE A 13 -11.85 -12.68 -3.19
C PHE A 13 -12.37 -13.06 -4.58
N ASP A 14 -13.58 -12.61 -4.91
CA ASP A 14 -14.22 -12.93 -6.20
C ASP A 14 -13.54 -12.25 -7.39
N ASN A 15 -12.77 -11.18 -7.12
CA ASN A 15 -11.98 -10.47 -8.12
C ASN A 15 -10.62 -10.07 -7.54
N CYS A 16 -9.58 -10.14 -8.35
CA CYS A 16 -8.22 -9.75 -7.97
C CYS A 16 -7.96 -8.24 -7.98
N LEU A 17 -8.97 -7.42 -8.31
CA LEU A 17 -8.84 -5.97 -8.36
C LEU A 17 -9.35 -5.33 -7.08
N MET A 18 -8.64 -4.29 -6.63
CA MET A 18 -9.06 -3.38 -5.57
C MET A 18 -8.49 -1.98 -5.83
N ASN A 19 -8.97 -0.97 -5.10
CA ASN A 19 -8.34 0.34 -5.09
C ASN A 19 -6.97 0.30 -4.41
N ALA A 20 -6.24 1.41 -4.46
CA ALA A 20 -5.02 1.61 -3.65
C ALA A 20 -5.31 2.55 -2.47
N ALA A 21 -4.58 2.41 -1.36
CA ALA A 21 -4.70 3.25 -0.15
C ALA A 21 -4.29 4.71 -0.41
N GLY A 22 -5.03 5.42 -1.22
CA GLY A 22 -4.79 6.79 -1.68
C GLY A 22 -5.75 7.23 -2.76
N VAL A 23 -6.52 6.28 -3.30
CA VAL A 23 -7.45 6.50 -4.41
C VAL A 23 -8.83 5.97 -4.02
N ALA A 24 -9.86 6.80 -4.12
CA ALA A 24 -11.25 6.47 -3.80
C ALA A 24 -11.39 5.75 -2.44
N CYS A 25 -10.88 6.36 -1.37
CA CYS A 25 -10.80 5.71 -0.06
C CYS A 25 -10.76 6.69 1.13
N MET A 26 -10.95 7.98 0.87
CA MET A 26 -10.87 9.02 1.91
C MET A 26 -12.07 8.99 2.85
N THR A 27 -13.25 8.72 2.31
CA THR A 27 -14.51 8.68 3.04
C THR A 27 -15.20 7.34 2.89
N THR A 28 -16.18 7.07 3.75
CA THR A 28 -17.01 5.86 3.68
C THR A 28 -17.82 5.79 2.39
N GLU A 29 -18.26 6.94 1.86
CA GLU A 29 -18.98 7.02 0.59
C GLU A 29 -18.09 6.56 -0.58
N GLU A 30 -16.83 7.01 -0.64
CA GLU A 30 -15.87 6.54 -1.65
C GLU A 30 -15.61 5.03 -1.51
N LEU A 31 -15.49 4.51 -0.29
CA LEU A 31 -15.29 3.09 -0.03
C LEU A 31 -16.52 2.27 -0.43
N GLU A 32 -17.74 2.79 -0.21
CA GLU A 32 -18.99 2.15 -0.68
C GLU A 32 -19.05 2.10 -2.21
N GLU A 33 -18.59 3.12 -2.92
CA GLU A 33 -18.52 3.10 -4.38
C GLU A 33 -17.60 1.98 -4.86
N VAL A 34 -16.42 1.82 -4.25
CA VAL A 34 -15.50 0.72 -4.57
C VAL A 34 -16.11 -0.63 -4.22
N LYS A 35 -16.72 -0.76 -3.03
CA LYS A 35 -17.40 -1.98 -2.59
C LYS A 35 -18.48 -2.43 -3.54
N ASN A 36 -19.26 -1.49 -4.09
CA ASN A 36 -20.37 -1.74 -5.01
C ASN A 36 -19.93 -1.86 -6.48
N SER A 37 -18.63 -1.75 -6.77
CA SER A 37 -18.06 -1.97 -8.10
C SER A 37 -17.76 -3.44 -8.37
N ALA A 38 -17.07 -3.73 -9.48
CA ALA A 38 -16.56 -5.07 -9.77
C ALA A 38 -15.31 -5.45 -8.96
N ALA A 39 -14.81 -4.60 -8.06
CA ALA A 39 -13.67 -4.90 -7.21
C ALA A 39 -13.98 -6.05 -6.24
N GLY A 40 -13.01 -6.94 -6.02
CA GLY A 40 -13.15 -8.05 -5.08
C GLY A 40 -13.15 -7.58 -3.63
N THR A 41 -12.47 -6.47 -3.36
CA THR A 41 -12.35 -5.86 -2.04
C THR A 41 -11.91 -4.40 -2.19
N PHE A 42 -11.73 -3.71 -1.05
CA PHE A 42 -11.10 -2.41 -0.99
C PHE A 42 -10.07 -2.31 0.14
N VAL A 43 -9.19 -1.31 0.05
CA VAL A 43 -8.33 -0.85 1.12
C VAL A 43 -8.71 0.57 1.52
N THR A 44 -8.76 0.84 2.83
CA THR A 44 -9.03 2.19 3.35
C THR A 44 -7.90 3.16 3.03
N LYS A 45 -8.15 4.45 3.17
CA LYS A 45 -7.08 5.43 3.25
C LYS A 45 -6.12 5.03 4.36
N THR A 46 -4.80 5.20 4.12
CA THR A 46 -3.83 4.99 5.19
C THR A 46 -4.13 5.93 6.35
N ALA A 47 -4.57 5.36 7.45
CA ALA A 47 -4.96 6.08 8.66
C ALA A 47 -3.76 6.38 9.56
N THR A 48 -3.73 7.55 10.15
CA THR A 48 -2.96 7.90 11.34
C THR A 48 -3.84 7.73 12.58
N LEU A 49 -3.27 7.81 13.76
CA LEU A 49 -4.06 7.69 14.99
C LEU A 49 -5.20 8.71 15.03
N GLU A 50 -4.88 9.96 14.72
CA GLU A 50 -5.82 11.09 14.71
C GLU A 50 -6.05 11.59 13.27
N PHE A 51 -7.12 12.39 13.10
CA PHE A 51 -7.42 13.10 11.85
C PHE A 51 -6.24 13.94 11.36
N ARG A 52 -6.03 13.96 10.04
CA ARG A 52 -5.05 14.83 9.38
C ARG A 52 -5.64 15.52 8.17
N ALA A 53 -5.49 16.84 8.12
CA ALA A 53 -5.90 17.66 6.96
C ALA A 53 -4.95 17.47 5.76
N GLY A 54 -3.71 17.05 5.99
CA GLY A 54 -2.67 16.96 4.96
C GLY A 54 -2.00 18.30 4.67
N ASN A 55 -1.28 18.36 3.56
CA ASN A 55 -0.55 19.55 3.12
C ASN A 55 -1.49 20.61 2.51
N PRO A 56 -1.06 21.89 2.42
CA PRO A 56 -1.83 22.93 1.74
C PRO A 56 -1.92 22.69 0.23
N GLU A 57 -3.00 23.19 -0.38
CA GLU A 57 -3.26 23.14 -1.82
C GLU A 57 -2.43 24.20 -2.61
N PRO A 58 -2.16 23.95 -3.90
CA PRO A 58 -2.39 22.73 -4.65
C PRO A 58 -1.37 21.66 -4.25
N ARG A 59 -1.86 20.46 -3.90
CA ARG A 59 -1.05 19.32 -3.43
C ARG A 59 -1.18 18.07 -4.31
N TYR A 60 -2.00 18.16 -5.34
CA TYR A 60 -2.26 17.11 -6.34
C TYR A 60 -2.48 17.77 -7.70
N GLN A 61 -1.94 17.14 -8.74
CA GLN A 61 -2.18 17.55 -10.13
C GLN A 61 -2.17 16.31 -11.02
N ASP A 62 -3.19 16.21 -11.88
CA ASP A 62 -3.16 15.29 -13.02
C ASP A 62 -2.16 15.79 -14.06
N VAL A 63 -1.39 14.85 -14.59
CA VAL A 63 -0.41 15.11 -15.65
C VAL A 63 -0.54 14.04 -16.73
N PRO A 64 -0.04 14.24 -17.94
CA PRO A 64 -0.03 13.18 -18.95
C PRO A 64 0.57 11.89 -18.38
N LEU A 65 -0.11 10.75 -18.58
CA LEU A 65 0.27 9.42 -18.08
C LEU A 65 0.23 9.23 -16.55
N GLY A 66 -0.42 10.14 -15.80
CA GLY A 66 -0.56 9.91 -14.37
C GLY A 66 -0.84 11.15 -13.54
N SER A 67 -0.20 11.22 -12.40
CA SER A 67 -0.37 12.33 -11.45
C SER A 67 0.90 12.60 -10.66
N ILE A 68 1.00 13.82 -10.12
CA ILE A 68 1.98 14.18 -9.09
C ILE A 68 1.25 14.62 -7.84
N ASN A 69 1.72 14.18 -6.68
CA ASN A 69 1.10 14.54 -5.41
C ASN A 69 2.09 14.71 -4.26
N SER A 70 1.75 15.61 -3.36
CA SER A 70 2.38 15.74 -2.05
C SER A 70 1.28 15.94 -1.01
N MET A 71 0.44 14.92 -0.85
CA MET A 71 -0.81 14.99 -0.07
C MET A 71 -0.59 15.27 1.42
N GLY A 72 0.49 14.76 2.03
CA GLY A 72 0.74 14.92 3.46
C GLY A 72 -0.12 14.02 4.34
N LEU A 73 -0.55 12.86 3.83
CA LEU A 73 -1.39 11.89 4.54
C LEU A 73 -2.72 12.45 5.05
N PRO A 74 -3.54 13.15 4.24
CA PRO A 74 -4.89 13.49 4.69
C PRO A 74 -5.67 12.20 4.97
N ASN A 75 -6.34 12.13 6.11
CA ASN A 75 -7.18 10.98 6.50
C ASN A 75 -8.08 11.34 7.69
N GLN A 76 -9.11 10.53 7.93
CA GLN A 76 -10.12 10.77 8.96
C GLN A 76 -9.71 10.25 10.36
N GLY A 77 -8.53 9.65 10.50
CA GLY A 77 -8.09 8.98 11.73
C GLY A 77 -8.48 7.50 11.78
N LEU A 78 -7.79 6.74 12.64
CA LEU A 78 -7.98 5.29 12.74
C LEU A 78 -9.43 4.92 13.07
N ASP A 79 -10.02 5.56 14.08
CA ASP A 79 -11.33 5.18 14.60
C ASP A 79 -12.43 5.31 13.55
N TYR A 80 -12.34 6.28 12.64
CA TYR A 80 -13.27 6.44 11.53
C TYR A 80 -13.31 5.19 10.62
N TYR A 81 -12.15 4.74 10.16
CA TYR A 81 -12.10 3.58 9.26
C TYR A 81 -12.31 2.26 10.00
N LEU A 82 -11.79 2.13 11.21
CA LEU A 82 -11.93 0.90 11.99
C LEU A 82 -13.39 0.65 12.34
N ASN A 83 -14.12 1.67 12.82
CA ASN A 83 -15.54 1.53 13.15
C ASN A 83 -16.37 1.15 11.91
N TYR A 84 -16.11 1.78 10.77
CA TYR A 84 -16.77 1.43 9.51
C TYR A 84 -16.50 -0.04 9.10
N LEU A 85 -15.25 -0.50 9.21
CA LEU A 85 -14.93 -1.90 8.89
C LEU A 85 -15.55 -2.90 9.89
N LEU A 86 -15.69 -2.54 11.15
CA LEU A 86 -16.39 -3.35 12.15
C LEU A 86 -17.88 -3.46 11.82
N GLU A 87 -18.53 -2.37 11.41
CA GLU A 87 -19.91 -2.38 10.93
C GLU A 87 -20.07 -3.26 9.68
N LEU A 88 -19.13 -3.19 8.74
CA LEU A 88 -19.15 -4.04 7.54
C LEU A 88 -18.98 -5.52 7.87
N GLN A 89 -18.21 -5.88 8.88
CA GLN A 89 -18.10 -7.29 9.31
C GLN A 89 -19.44 -7.87 9.80
N GLU A 90 -20.33 -7.02 10.31
CA GLU A 90 -21.67 -7.43 10.74
C GLU A 90 -22.67 -7.45 9.58
N THR A 91 -22.58 -6.46 8.68
CA THR A 91 -23.55 -6.26 7.60
C THR A 91 -23.21 -6.98 6.30
N ASP A 92 -21.93 -7.29 6.08
CA ASP A 92 -21.40 -7.99 4.90
C ASP A 92 -20.33 -9.03 5.32
N PRO A 93 -20.70 -10.04 6.14
CA PRO A 93 -19.76 -10.96 6.79
C PRO A 93 -18.98 -11.87 5.83
N ASP A 94 -19.45 -12.01 4.60
CA ASP A 94 -18.82 -12.86 3.59
C ASP A 94 -17.68 -12.16 2.85
N ARG A 95 -17.50 -10.85 3.08
CA ARG A 95 -16.43 -10.06 2.45
C ARG A 95 -15.38 -9.64 3.45
N THR A 96 -14.14 -9.63 2.99
CA THR A 96 -12.98 -9.19 3.77
C THR A 96 -12.40 -7.93 3.17
N PHE A 97 -12.04 -6.97 4.01
CA PHE A 97 -11.51 -5.67 3.63
C PHE A 97 -10.15 -5.40 4.26
N PHE A 98 -9.42 -4.43 3.70
CA PHE A 98 -8.10 -4.02 4.15
C PHE A 98 -8.16 -2.71 4.93
N LEU A 99 -7.51 -2.67 6.08
CA LEU A 99 -7.25 -1.47 6.86
C LEU A 99 -5.80 -1.05 6.65
N SER A 100 -5.57 0.06 5.96
CA SER A 100 -4.23 0.64 5.80
C SER A 100 -3.96 1.65 6.90
N LEU A 101 -2.75 1.60 7.49
CA LEU A 101 -2.38 2.48 8.60
C LEU A 101 -0.89 2.81 8.62
N VAL A 102 -0.56 3.87 9.34
CA VAL A 102 0.82 4.32 9.59
C VAL A 102 0.89 5.08 10.89
N GLY A 103 1.93 4.85 11.69
CA GLY A 103 2.29 5.74 12.79
C GLY A 103 3.25 6.82 12.33
N MET A 104 3.12 8.02 12.88
CA MET A 104 4.04 9.14 12.61
C MET A 104 5.32 9.06 13.45
N SER A 105 5.35 8.12 14.40
CA SER A 105 6.53 7.72 15.19
C SER A 105 6.46 6.22 15.47
N PRO A 106 7.54 5.58 15.95
CA PRO A 106 7.50 4.20 16.41
C PRO A 106 6.43 3.97 17.49
N GLU A 107 6.33 4.87 18.45
CA GLU A 107 5.35 4.81 19.56
C GLU A 107 3.92 4.90 19.02
N GLU A 108 3.65 5.79 18.07
CA GLU A 108 2.34 5.87 17.43
C GLU A 108 2.03 4.62 16.61
N THR A 109 3.04 4.04 15.92
CA THR A 109 2.89 2.77 15.21
C THR A 109 2.44 1.66 16.15
N HIS A 110 3.05 1.56 17.34
CA HIS A 110 2.63 0.60 18.35
C HIS A 110 1.23 0.89 18.87
N THR A 111 0.92 2.14 19.16
CA THR A 111 -0.40 2.55 19.67
C THR A 111 -1.52 2.19 18.69
N ILE A 112 -1.34 2.51 17.42
CA ILE A 112 -2.34 2.27 16.37
C ILE A 112 -2.53 0.76 16.11
N LEU A 113 -1.44 0.00 16.03
CA LEU A 113 -1.51 -1.45 15.87
C LEU A 113 -2.09 -2.15 17.12
N LYS A 114 -1.80 -1.66 18.32
CA LYS A 114 -2.39 -2.18 19.54
C LYS A 114 -3.91 -1.98 19.57
N LYS A 115 -4.42 -0.81 19.17
CA LYS A 115 -5.87 -0.57 19.02
C LYS A 115 -6.51 -1.56 18.05
N VAL A 116 -5.88 -1.82 16.91
CA VAL A 116 -6.36 -2.83 15.95
C VAL A 116 -6.29 -4.24 16.54
N GLN A 117 -5.20 -4.60 17.21
CA GLN A 117 -5.06 -5.91 17.87
C GLN A 117 -6.16 -6.17 18.89
N ASP A 118 -6.48 -5.16 19.71
CA ASP A 118 -7.47 -5.27 20.78
C ASP A 118 -8.93 -5.14 20.30
N SER A 119 -9.15 -4.74 19.04
CA SER A 119 -10.48 -4.67 18.42
C SER A 119 -10.95 -6.03 17.90
N ASP A 120 -12.25 -6.12 17.55
CA ASP A 120 -12.83 -7.31 16.92
C ASP A 120 -12.60 -7.36 15.38
N PHE A 121 -11.75 -6.50 14.84
CA PHE A 121 -11.43 -6.49 13.40
C PHE A 121 -10.77 -7.80 12.97
N LYS A 122 -11.34 -8.44 11.93
CA LYS A 122 -10.92 -9.74 11.41
C LYS A 122 -10.33 -9.67 10.00
N GLY A 123 -10.30 -8.48 9.39
CA GLY A 123 -9.77 -8.28 8.05
C GLY A 123 -8.25 -8.23 7.99
N LEU A 124 -7.75 -7.73 6.88
CA LEU A 124 -6.31 -7.61 6.59
C LEU A 124 -5.79 -6.24 7.01
N THR A 125 -4.70 -6.19 7.73
CA THR A 125 -4.03 -4.93 8.12
C THR A 125 -2.83 -4.69 7.21
N GLU A 126 -2.73 -3.47 6.67
CA GLU A 126 -1.60 -3.00 5.86
C GLU A 126 -0.83 -1.92 6.62
N LEU A 127 0.41 -2.19 7.01
CA LEU A 127 1.30 -1.18 7.57
C LEU A 127 2.08 -0.48 6.45
N ASN A 128 1.84 0.82 6.28
CA ASN A 128 2.49 1.61 5.24
C ASN A 128 3.89 2.07 5.69
N LEU A 129 4.93 1.46 5.15
CA LEU A 129 6.33 1.80 5.41
C LEU A 129 6.91 2.86 4.45
N SER A 130 6.06 3.39 3.54
CA SER A 130 6.49 4.37 2.53
C SER A 130 6.44 5.82 3.02
N CYS A 131 6.05 6.06 4.26
CA CYS A 131 5.98 7.42 4.81
C CYS A 131 7.23 7.75 5.62
N PRO A 132 7.78 8.96 5.46
CA PRO A 132 8.82 9.44 6.36
C PRO A 132 8.17 9.78 7.71
N ASN A 133 8.45 8.99 8.76
CA ASN A 133 7.89 9.22 10.09
C ASN A 133 8.64 10.31 10.85
N VAL A 134 9.85 10.67 10.43
CA VAL A 134 10.68 11.68 11.09
C VAL A 134 11.18 12.67 10.04
N PRO A 135 10.96 13.98 10.21
CA PRO A 135 11.54 14.98 9.32
C PRO A 135 13.05 14.80 9.18
N GLY A 136 13.56 14.83 7.96
CA GLY A 136 14.98 14.67 7.65
C GLY A 136 15.51 13.24 7.64
N LYS A 137 14.66 12.23 7.92
CA LYS A 137 15.02 10.81 7.77
C LYS A 137 14.42 10.21 6.49
N PRO A 138 15.02 9.14 5.95
CA PRO A 138 14.44 8.43 4.82
C PRO A 138 13.09 7.80 5.19
N GLN A 139 12.35 7.34 4.19
CA GLN A 139 11.18 6.50 4.40
C GLN A 139 11.60 5.25 5.17
N ILE A 140 10.72 4.75 6.08
CA ILE A 140 11.06 3.62 6.97
C ILE A 140 11.58 2.43 6.16
N ALA A 141 10.94 2.11 5.05
CA ALA A 141 11.32 0.96 4.21
C ALA A 141 12.73 1.07 3.59
N TYR A 142 13.34 2.27 3.58
CA TYR A 142 14.75 2.46 3.15
C TYR A 142 15.74 2.47 4.32
N ASP A 143 15.25 2.48 5.56
CA ASP A 143 16.03 2.28 6.78
C ASP A 143 15.82 0.84 7.24
N PHE A 144 16.67 -0.06 6.76
CA PHE A 144 16.53 -1.50 6.97
C PHE A 144 16.62 -1.90 8.45
N ASP A 145 17.48 -1.26 9.23
CA ASP A 145 17.60 -1.52 10.67
C ASP A 145 16.34 -1.09 11.42
N THR A 146 15.80 0.09 11.09
CA THR A 146 14.54 0.57 11.66
C THR A 146 13.37 -0.31 11.22
N THR A 147 13.33 -0.76 9.97
CA THR A 147 12.31 -1.69 9.46
C THR A 147 12.33 -3.00 10.23
N ASP A 148 13.51 -3.62 10.38
CA ASP A 148 13.67 -4.89 11.11
C ASP A 148 13.22 -4.75 12.57
N ARG A 149 13.63 -3.68 13.24
CA ARG A 149 13.25 -3.40 14.62
C ARG A 149 11.74 -3.23 14.77
N ILE A 150 11.08 -2.41 13.93
CA ILE A 150 9.64 -2.19 14.00
C ILE A 150 8.88 -3.51 13.78
N LEU A 151 9.26 -4.31 12.79
CA LEU A 151 8.60 -5.59 12.52
C LEU A 151 8.80 -6.57 13.69
N SER A 152 10.01 -6.64 14.27
CA SER A 152 10.30 -7.45 15.44
C SER A 152 9.42 -7.09 16.63
N GLU A 153 9.31 -5.79 16.94
CA GLU A 153 8.50 -5.27 18.04
C GLU A 153 7.01 -5.52 17.79
N VAL A 154 6.52 -5.28 16.57
CA VAL A 154 5.12 -5.48 16.19
C VAL A 154 4.72 -6.95 16.30
N PHE A 155 5.50 -7.87 15.75
CA PHE A 155 5.17 -9.30 15.78
C PHE A 155 5.36 -9.95 17.16
N ALA A 156 5.87 -9.24 18.14
CA ALA A 156 5.87 -9.70 19.52
C ALA A 156 4.46 -9.70 20.15
N TYR A 157 3.52 -8.93 19.63
CA TYR A 157 2.15 -8.83 20.17
C TYR A 157 1.04 -8.88 19.11
N PHE A 158 1.31 -8.49 17.87
CA PHE A 158 0.30 -8.41 16.82
C PHE A 158 0.15 -9.77 16.13
N THR A 159 -1.02 -10.37 16.29
CA THR A 159 -1.31 -11.74 15.82
C THR A 159 -2.30 -11.79 14.66
N LYS A 160 -2.93 -10.65 14.32
CA LYS A 160 -3.87 -10.56 13.19
C LYS A 160 -3.11 -10.56 11.85
N PRO A 161 -3.78 -10.87 10.73
CA PRO A 161 -3.15 -10.85 9.42
C PRO A 161 -2.56 -9.48 9.10
N LEU A 162 -1.23 -9.40 8.97
CA LEU A 162 -0.48 -8.17 8.69
C LEU A 162 0.32 -8.29 7.40
N GLY A 163 0.19 -7.29 6.55
CA GLY A 163 1.08 -7.03 5.43
C GLY A 163 1.70 -5.64 5.51
N ILE A 164 2.59 -5.36 4.57
CA ILE A 164 3.29 -4.06 4.50
C ILE A 164 3.16 -3.46 3.11
N LYS A 165 3.06 -2.12 3.05
CA LYS A 165 3.15 -1.38 1.79
C LYS A 165 4.49 -0.69 1.67
N LEU A 166 5.13 -0.87 0.52
CA LEU A 166 6.51 -0.47 0.25
C LEU A 166 6.58 0.70 -0.75
N PRO A 167 7.60 1.57 -0.62
CA PRO A 167 8.03 2.40 -1.71
C PRO A 167 8.66 1.54 -2.81
N PRO A 168 8.86 2.06 -4.02
CA PRO A 168 9.64 1.36 -5.04
C PRO A 168 11.12 1.26 -4.64
N TYR A 169 11.72 0.10 -4.85
CA TYR A 169 13.16 -0.10 -4.81
C TYR A 169 13.71 -0.09 -6.24
N PHE A 170 14.95 0.34 -6.39
CA PHE A 170 15.61 0.54 -7.70
C PHE A 170 16.92 -0.23 -7.83
N ASP A 171 17.34 -0.92 -6.79
CA ASP A 171 18.65 -1.56 -6.68
C ASP A 171 18.50 -3.00 -6.21
N ILE A 172 19.21 -3.93 -6.87
CA ILE A 172 19.16 -5.36 -6.56
C ILE A 172 19.58 -5.63 -5.12
N VAL A 173 20.59 -4.93 -4.62
CA VAL A 173 21.06 -5.09 -3.23
C VAL A 173 19.98 -4.70 -2.24
N HIS A 174 19.21 -3.65 -2.51
CA HIS A 174 18.09 -3.25 -1.66
C HIS A 174 16.95 -4.25 -1.67
N PHE A 175 16.64 -4.88 -2.80
CA PHE A 175 15.66 -5.98 -2.86
C PHE A 175 16.12 -7.17 -1.99
N ASP A 176 17.40 -7.53 -2.08
CA ASP A 176 17.96 -8.64 -1.30
C ASP A 176 17.91 -8.34 0.21
N GLN A 177 18.30 -7.12 0.63
CA GLN A 177 18.27 -6.69 2.03
C GLN A 177 16.84 -6.64 2.57
N ALA A 178 15.92 -6.02 1.83
CA ALA A 178 14.51 -5.93 2.22
C ALA A 178 13.87 -7.32 2.37
N ALA A 179 14.05 -8.19 1.38
CA ALA A 179 13.51 -9.54 1.42
C ALA A 179 14.10 -10.38 2.56
N ALA A 180 15.40 -10.24 2.85
CA ALA A 180 16.04 -10.91 3.97
C ALA A 180 15.40 -10.51 5.31
N ILE A 181 14.96 -9.25 5.47
CA ILE A 181 14.24 -8.80 6.65
C ILE A 181 12.81 -9.35 6.65
N PHE A 182 12.06 -9.17 5.57
CA PHE A 182 10.65 -9.55 5.51
C PHE A 182 10.44 -11.04 5.72
N ASN A 183 11.35 -11.89 5.25
CA ASN A 183 11.31 -13.33 5.42
C ASN A 183 11.53 -13.82 6.87
N LYS A 184 11.95 -12.94 7.79
CA LYS A 184 12.06 -13.28 9.22
C LYS A 184 10.70 -13.29 9.93
N TYR A 185 9.69 -12.62 9.36
CA TYR A 185 8.42 -12.34 10.03
C TYR A 185 7.25 -13.05 9.35
N PRO A 186 6.16 -13.36 10.09
CA PRO A 186 4.98 -14.02 9.54
C PRO A 186 4.08 -13.04 8.78
N LEU A 187 4.67 -12.18 7.95
CA LEU A 187 3.95 -11.31 7.03
C LEU A 187 3.03 -12.11 6.13
N LYS A 188 1.83 -11.59 5.87
CA LYS A 188 0.86 -12.23 4.99
C LYS A 188 0.97 -11.74 3.57
N PHE A 189 1.30 -10.47 3.40
CA PHE A 189 1.51 -9.90 2.07
C PHE A 189 2.47 -8.72 2.08
N VAL A 190 3.00 -8.44 0.91
CA VAL A 190 3.77 -7.23 0.59
C VAL A 190 3.06 -6.52 -0.56
N ASN A 191 2.71 -5.25 -0.38
CA ASN A 191 2.10 -4.41 -1.40
C ASN A 191 3.17 -3.53 -2.07
N CYS A 192 3.41 -3.74 -3.34
CA CYS A 192 4.37 -3.00 -4.18
C CYS A 192 3.62 -2.34 -5.37
N VAL A 193 3.66 -1.04 -5.53
CA VAL A 193 4.50 -0.05 -4.85
C VAL A 193 3.66 1.18 -4.48
N ASN A 194 4.17 2.02 -3.58
CA ASN A 194 3.67 3.38 -3.42
C ASN A 194 4.17 4.25 -4.60
N SER A 195 3.73 5.50 -4.68
CA SER A 195 4.20 6.46 -5.68
C SER A 195 5.74 6.60 -5.67
N ILE A 196 6.34 6.86 -6.85
CA ILE A 196 7.77 7.17 -6.97
C ILE A 196 7.99 8.56 -6.38
N GLY A 197 8.74 8.64 -5.28
CA GLY A 197 8.99 9.88 -4.55
C GLY A 197 9.90 10.86 -5.29
N ASN A 198 9.79 12.13 -4.89
CA ASN A 198 10.64 13.23 -5.34
C ASN A 198 10.59 13.51 -6.86
N GLY A 199 9.46 13.22 -7.49
CA GLY A 199 9.18 13.70 -8.85
C GLY A 199 8.94 15.22 -8.87
N LEU A 200 9.14 15.84 -10.02
CA LEU A 200 8.87 17.24 -10.28
C LEU A 200 8.13 17.37 -11.61
N TYR A 201 7.09 18.16 -11.67
CA TYR A 201 6.40 18.49 -12.91
C TYR A 201 6.34 20.00 -13.10
N ILE A 202 6.68 20.45 -14.30
CA ILE A 202 6.73 21.87 -14.65
C ILE A 202 5.72 22.14 -15.76
N GLU A 203 4.89 23.14 -15.56
CA GLU A 203 3.95 23.70 -16.52
C GLU A 203 4.07 25.23 -16.48
N ASP A 204 4.11 25.85 -17.62
CA ASP A 204 4.25 27.32 -17.75
C ASP A 204 5.35 27.91 -16.83
N GLU A 205 6.55 27.33 -16.89
CA GLU A 205 7.74 27.75 -16.13
C GLU A 205 7.61 27.63 -14.59
N SER A 206 6.55 26.95 -14.10
CA SER A 206 6.27 26.80 -12.67
C SER A 206 6.05 25.35 -12.27
N VAL A 207 6.31 25.03 -11.01
CA VAL A 207 5.92 23.73 -10.45
C VAL A 207 4.42 23.69 -10.20
N VAL A 208 3.79 22.56 -10.49
CA VAL A 208 2.31 22.42 -10.46
C VAL A 208 1.73 22.17 -9.06
N ILE A 209 2.55 21.79 -8.09
CA ILE A 209 2.12 21.59 -6.70
C ILE A 209 2.97 22.45 -5.76
N ARG A 210 2.36 22.89 -4.65
CA ARG A 210 3.01 23.82 -3.69
C ARG A 210 3.91 23.14 -2.66
N PRO A 211 3.50 22.02 -2.01
CA PRO A 211 4.28 21.44 -0.92
C PRO A 211 5.68 21.02 -1.38
N LYS A 212 6.65 21.07 -0.46
CA LYS A 212 8.04 20.64 -0.70
C LYS A 212 8.67 21.30 -1.96
N ASN A 213 8.34 22.54 -2.25
CA ASN A 213 8.82 23.27 -3.44
C ASN A 213 8.54 22.52 -4.76
N GLY A 214 7.37 21.89 -4.88
CA GLY A 214 6.94 21.16 -6.07
C GLY A 214 7.33 19.69 -6.11
N PHE A 215 8.12 19.18 -5.15
CA PHE A 215 8.46 17.77 -5.11
C PHE A 215 7.27 16.92 -4.64
N GLY A 216 6.94 15.88 -5.39
CA GLY A 216 5.84 14.98 -5.10
C GLY A 216 6.07 13.55 -5.51
N GLY A 217 5.17 12.68 -5.10
CA GLY A 217 5.10 11.29 -5.56
C GLY A 217 4.43 11.24 -6.94
N ILE A 218 5.04 10.50 -7.87
CA ILE A 218 4.51 10.23 -9.20
C ILE A 218 3.70 8.94 -9.15
N GLY A 219 2.49 8.97 -9.72
CA GLY A 219 1.58 7.83 -9.90
C GLY A 219 1.13 7.66 -11.34
N GLY A 220 0.29 6.63 -11.60
CA GLY A 220 -0.27 6.37 -12.91
C GLY A 220 0.62 5.50 -13.81
N GLU A 221 0.47 5.62 -15.13
CA GLU A 221 1.21 4.83 -16.12
C GLU A 221 2.73 5.01 -16.02
N TYR A 222 3.19 6.19 -15.62
CA TYR A 222 4.60 6.48 -15.39
C TYR A 222 5.32 5.44 -14.54
N ILE A 223 4.64 4.89 -13.54
CA ILE A 223 5.29 4.02 -12.55
C ILE A 223 5.12 2.54 -12.88
N LYS A 224 4.32 2.17 -13.88
CA LYS A 224 4.03 0.77 -14.20
C LYS A 224 5.29 -0.08 -14.41
N PRO A 225 6.29 0.32 -15.23
CA PRO A 225 7.50 -0.49 -15.41
C PRO A 225 8.23 -0.74 -14.09
N THR A 226 8.32 0.27 -13.22
CA THR A 226 8.93 0.15 -11.90
C THR A 226 8.10 -0.74 -10.97
N ALA A 227 6.78 -0.62 -11.01
CA ALA A 227 5.88 -1.46 -10.22
C ALA A 227 6.01 -2.94 -10.59
N LEU A 228 5.97 -3.27 -11.88
CA LEU A 228 6.17 -4.63 -12.38
C LEU A 228 7.53 -5.21 -11.97
N ALA A 229 8.60 -4.41 -12.08
CA ALA A 229 9.94 -4.83 -11.66
C ALA A 229 10.01 -5.13 -10.15
N ASN A 230 9.36 -4.30 -9.32
CA ASN A 230 9.32 -4.52 -7.87
C ASN A 230 8.51 -5.77 -7.52
N VAL A 231 7.33 -5.97 -8.11
CA VAL A 231 6.51 -7.17 -7.94
C VAL A 231 7.33 -8.42 -8.29
N HIS A 232 7.99 -8.42 -9.45
CA HIS A 232 8.78 -9.56 -9.90
C HIS A 232 10.01 -9.82 -9.00
N ALA A 233 10.72 -8.77 -8.61
CA ALA A 233 11.90 -8.89 -7.76
C ALA A 233 11.57 -9.46 -6.38
N PHE A 234 10.47 -9.02 -5.76
CA PHE A 234 10.00 -9.58 -4.49
C PHE A 234 9.44 -10.98 -4.64
N TYR A 235 8.73 -11.29 -5.73
CA TYR A 235 8.26 -12.64 -6.01
C TYR A 235 9.39 -13.67 -6.00
N GLN A 236 10.55 -13.30 -6.58
CA GLN A 236 11.71 -14.18 -6.62
C GLN A 236 12.44 -14.38 -5.28
N ARG A 237 12.17 -13.53 -4.28
CA ARG A 237 12.96 -13.42 -3.04
C ARG A 237 12.18 -13.72 -1.76
N LEU A 238 10.89 -13.46 -1.77
CA LEU A 238 10.07 -13.67 -0.58
C LEU A 238 9.72 -15.15 -0.40
N ASN A 239 9.55 -15.55 0.86
CA ASN A 239 9.00 -16.84 1.18
C ASN A 239 7.63 -17.03 0.51
N PRO A 240 7.29 -18.23 0.02
CA PRO A 240 6.04 -18.48 -0.72
C PRO A 240 4.75 -18.15 0.06
N GLU A 241 4.82 -18.11 1.37
CA GLU A 241 3.70 -17.77 2.25
C GLU A 241 3.40 -16.26 2.25
N ILE A 242 4.36 -15.41 1.84
CA ILE A 242 4.19 -13.96 1.74
C ILE A 242 3.68 -13.65 0.33
N GLN A 243 2.41 -13.30 0.23
CA GLN A 243 1.78 -13.00 -1.05
C GLN A 243 2.09 -11.57 -1.50
N ILE A 244 1.96 -11.29 -2.79
CA ILE A 244 2.26 -9.96 -3.33
C ILE A 244 1.01 -9.30 -3.87
N VAL A 245 0.77 -8.08 -3.45
CA VAL A 245 -0.22 -7.17 -4.02
C VAL A 245 0.51 -6.20 -4.95
N GLY A 246 0.18 -6.24 -6.23
CA GLY A 246 0.78 -5.36 -7.23
C GLY A 246 0.00 -4.05 -7.34
N THR A 247 0.68 -2.92 -7.18
CA THR A 247 0.09 -1.58 -7.25
C THR A 247 0.95 -0.66 -8.11
N GLY A 248 0.33 0.07 -9.01
CA GLY A 248 0.96 1.11 -9.84
C GLY A 248 0.77 0.91 -11.33
N GLY A 249 0.13 1.89 -11.99
CA GLY A 249 -0.10 1.91 -13.42
C GLY A 249 -1.10 0.89 -13.95
N VAL A 250 -2.06 0.46 -13.12
CA VAL A 250 -3.15 -0.44 -13.52
C VAL A 250 -4.34 0.39 -13.99
N LEU A 251 -4.54 0.50 -15.29
CA LEU A 251 -5.63 1.23 -15.94
C LEU A 251 -6.55 0.31 -16.75
N THR A 252 -6.02 -0.81 -17.20
CA THR A 252 -6.73 -1.78 -18.05
C THR A 252 -6.59 -3.20 -17.49
N GLY A 253 -7.44 -4.11 -17.94
CA GLY A 253 -7.28 -5.54 -17.63
C GLY A 253 -5.95 -6.13 -18.12
N ARG A 254 -5.32 -5.53 -19.14
CA ARG A 254 -4.00 -5.92 -19.61
C ARG A 254 -2.93 -5.60 -18.56
N ASP A 255 -3.02 -4.42 -17.92
CA ASP A 255 -2.07 -4.01 -16.88
C ASP A 255 -2.19 -4.90 -15.65
N ALA A 256 -3.43 -5.21 -15.23
CA ALA A 256 -3.69 -6.17 -14.15
C ALA A 256 -3.09 -7.54 -14.46
N PHE A 257 -3.27 -8.03 -15.69
CA PHE A 257 -2.70 -9.30 -16.12
C PHE A 257 -1.16 -9.27 -16.09
N GLU A 258 -0.51 -8.17 -16.46
CA GLU A 258 0.95 -8.04 -16.41
C GLU A 258 1.47 -8.05 -14.95
N HIS A 259 0.76 -7.43 -14.01
CA HIS A 259 1.07 -7.55 -12.57
C HIS A 259 0.94 -9.01 -12.08
N ILE A 260 -0.13 -9.71 -12.46
CA ILE A 260 -0.32 -11.13 -12.12
C ILE A 260 0.83 -11.97 -12.68
N LEU A 261 1.20 -11.76 -13.93
CA LEU A 261 2.33 -12.45 -14.54
C LEU A 261 3.64 -12.25 -13.76
N CYS A 262 3.94 -11.04 -13.29
CA CYS A 262 5.12 -10.75 -12.50
C CYS A 262 5.11 -11.41 -11.11
N GLY A 263 3.92 -11.61 -10.52
CA GLY A 263 3.72 -12.15 -9.18
C GLY A 263 3.39 -13.66 -9.11
N GLN A 264 3.26 -14.35 -10.25
CA GLN A 264 2.94 -15.78 -10.29
C GLN A 264 4.01 -16.65 -10.97
N GLY A 265 5.22 -16.10 -11.16
CA GLY A 265 6.33 -16.83 -11.73
C GLY A 265 6.13 -17.16 -13.19
N LEU A 266 6.27 -16.16 -14.05
CA LEU A 266 6.54 -16.35 -15.44
C LEU A 266 7.83 -17.16 -15.61
N LYS A 267 7.69 -18.47 -15.71
CA LYS A 267 8.70 -19.28 -16.39
C LYS A 267 8.52 -19.07 -17.88
N SER A 268 8.87 -17.87 -18.37
CA SER A 268 9.01 -17.66 -19.80
C SER A 268 10.39 -18.14 -20.22
N PRO A 269 10.51 -19.01 -21.23
CA PRO A 269 11.81 -19.34 -21.83
C PRO A 269 12.49 -18.13 -22.48
N HIS A 270 11.85 -16.96 -22.49
CA HIS A 270 12.37 -15.71 -23.07
C HIS A 270 12.77 -14.65 -22.03
N LEU A 271 12.70 -14.96 -20.73
CA LEU A 271 13.13 -14.08 -19.64
C LEU A 271 14.33 -14.63 -18.87
N GLY A 272 15.03 -15.60 -19.44
CA GLY A 272 16.29 -16.12 -18.94
C GLY A 272 17.50 -15.35 -19.46
#